data_396390d0c4249df023c367e5155eaf3a
#
_entry.id   396390d0c4249df023c367e5155eaf3a
#
_cell.length_a   1.000
_cell.length_b   1.000
_cell.length_c   1.000
_cell.angle_alpha   90.00
_cell.angle_beta   90.00
_cell.angle_gamma   90.00
#
_symmetry.space_group_name_H-M   'P 1'
#
loop_
_entity.id
_entity.type
_entity.pdbx_description
1 polymer ?
#
loop_
_entity_poly.entity_id
_entity_poly.type
_entity_poly.pdbx_seq_one_letter_code
_entity_poly.pdbx_strand_id
1 'polypeptide(L)'
;ADMGCQPHQGAGYFEVADEKNQKFYSEKYGVTHPTKVGLKIPQMFDAAIKKEIKGIWIIGEDIVQTDPNSAHVVEAMNSLELLVVQEIFMSETAKLATVVLPGTTFLEKDGTFTNTERRVQRVNRAVPPLPGTKPDGVIVTDMMQKLGFNQPDYDADQVLAEIADIVPFFKGITRERLGKLGLQWPVKEDGTDTKILHTEEFKLGKGRLKSFDWKESTEITNNQKDYPLILTTSRVLQHYNAATMTRRTNNINICLLYTSDAADDDVR
;
A
#
# COMPACT_ATOMS: atom_id res chain seq x y z
N ALA A 1 1.07 -2.68 2.54
CA ALA A 1 0.48 -2.13 3.77
C ALA A 1 -0.20 -3.21 4.61
N ASP A 2 -0.96 -4.12 4.00
CA ASP A 2 -1.72 -5.16 4.74
C ASP A 2 -0.84 -6.11 5.58
N MET A 3 0.46 -6.12 5.32
CA MET A 3 1.42 -6.94 6.04
C MET A 3 2.27 -6.14 7.04
N GLY A 4 1.89 -4.91 7.35
CA GLY A 4 2.59 -4.06 8.31
C GLY A 4 3.84 -3.38 7.78
N CYS A 5 3.95 -3.13 6.48
CA CYS A 5 5.06 -2.37 5.90
C CYS A 5 4.88 -0.86 6.13
N GLN A 6 4.94 -0.45 7.38
CA GLN A 6 4.88 0.95 7.79
C GLN A 6 6.22 1.36 8.45
N PRO A 7 6.51 2.66 8.60
CA PRO A 7 7.77 3.10 9.18
C PRO A 7 8.10 2.52 10.56
N HIS A 8 7.08 2.15 11.32
CA HIS A 8 7.20 1.61 12.67
C HIS A 8 6.92 0.10 12.76
N GLN A 9 6.48 -0.54 11.67
CA GLN A 9 6.12 -1.94 11.65
C GLN A 9 6.73 -2.67 10.45
N GLY A 10 7.22 -3.86 10.69
CA GLY A 10 7.64 -4.81 9.67
C GLY A 10 6.52 -5.79 9.30
N ALA A 11 6.87 -6.83 8.54
CA ALA A 11 5.94 -7.88 8.15
C ALA A 11 5.23 -8.48 9.38
N GLY A 12 3.92 -8.71 9.29
CA GLY A 12 3.12 -9.21 10.40
C GLY A 12 2.78 -8.19 11.48
N TYR A 13 2.92 -6.90 11.20
CA TYR A 13 2.66 -5.80 12.15
C TYR A 13 3.58 -5.81 13.38
N PHE A 14 4.76 -6.40 13.26
CA PHE A 14 5.75 -6.40 14.33
C PHE A 14 6.44 -5.04 14.45
N GLU A 15 6.42 -4.47 15.67
CA GLU A 15 7.04 -3.16 15.93
C GLU A 15 8.55 -3.20 15.70
N VAL A 16 9.06 -2.28 14.87
CA VAL A 16 10.49 -2.17 14.52
C VAL A 16 11.34 -1.82 15.74
N ALA A 17 10.80 -1.02 16.68
CA ALA A 17 11.50 -0.60 17.88
C ALA A 17 11.57 -1.68 18.98
N ASP A 18 10.89 -2.81 18.84
CA ASP A 18 10.92 -3.91 19.82
C ASP A 18 12.17 -4.78 19.62
N GLU A 19 13.00 -4.89 20.65
CA GLU A 19 14.26 -5.65 20.60
C GLU A 19 14.09 -7.13 20.24
N LYS A 20 12.98 -7.76 20.65
CA LYS A 20 12.69 -9.16 20.30
C LYS A 20 12.44 -9.31 18.81
N ASN A 21 11.69 -8.37 18.23
CA ASN A 21 11.41 -8.38 16.81
C ASN A 21 12.67 -8.08 16.00
N GLN A 22 13.49 -7.13 16.44
CA GLN A 22 14.77 -6.83 15.81
C GLN A 22 15.69 -8.04 15.78
N LYS A 23 15.79 -8.75 16.90
CA LYS A 23 16.58 -9.97 17.02
C LYS A 23 16.03 -11.05 16.08
N PHE A 24 14.72 -11.28 16.09
CA PHE A 24 14.07 -12.26 15.23
C PHE A 24 14.36 -12.00 13.75
N TYR A 25 14.16 -10.78 13.26
CA TYR A 25 14.42 -10.46 11.87
C TYR A 25 15.90 -10.47 11.51
N SER A 26 16.77 -10.04 12.43
CA SER A 26 18.21 -10.08 12.21
C SER A 26 18.73 -11.52 12.07
N GLU A 27 18.24 -12.42 12.91
CA GLU A 27 18.56 -13.85 12.82
C GLU A 27 17.97 -14.48 11.55
N LYS A 28 16.72 -14.14 11.21
CA LYS A 28 16.03 -14.70 10.04
C LYS A 28 16.69 -14.33 8.72
N TYR A 29 17.11 -13.09 8.58
CA TYR A 29 17.68 -12.56 7.33
C TYR A 29 19.20 -12.46 7.32
N GLY A 30 19.87 -12.78 8.42
CA GLY A 30 21.35 -12.72 8.51
C GLY A 30 21.91 -11.30 8.40
N VAL A 31 21.12 -10.28 8.72
CA VAL A 31 21.50 -8.86 8.64
C VAL A 31 21.13 -8.13 9.93
N THR A 32 21.84 -7.06 10.25
CA THR A 32 21.46 -6.21 11.38
C THR A 32 20.19 -5.41 11.03
N HIS A 33 19.10 -5.71 11.70
CA HIS A 33 17.84 -5.01 11.50
C HIS A 33 17.89 -3.59 12.08
N PRO A 34 17.36 -2.57 11.40
CA PRO A 34 17.29 -1.21 11.94
C PRO A 34 16.49 -1.15 13.24
N THR A 35 16.98 -0.33 14.18
CA THR A 35 16.32 -0.10 15.47
C THR A 35 15.50 1.19 15.50
N LYS A 36 15.74 2.06 14.52
CA LYS A 36 15.09 3.36 14.42
C LYS A 36 13.85 3.27 13.53
N VAL A 37 12.74 3.81 14.01
CA VAL A 37 11.53 4.00 13.21
C VAL A 37 11.81 4.91 12.02
N GLY A 38 11.34 4.50 10.84
CA GLY A 38 11.50 5.26 9.60
C GLY A 38 10.61 6.53 9.55
N LEU A 39 10.82 7.34 8.53
CA LEU A 39 10.00 8.52 8.27
C LEU A 39 8.63 8.13 7.70
N LYS A 40 7.60 8.88 8.06
CA LYS A 40 6.29 8.83 7.40
C LYS A 40 6.33 9.65 6.10
N ILE A 41 5.40 9.40 5.18
CA ILE A 41 5.37 10.02 3.85
C ILE A 41 5.55 11.56 3.90
N PRO A 42 4.77 12.34 4.68
CA PRO A 42 4.98 13.78 4.74
C PRO A 42 6.39 14.18 5.23
N GLN A 43 6.94 13.43 6.19
CA GLN A 43 8.29 13.65 6.70
C GLN A 43 9.36 13.33 5.64
N MET A 44 9.11 12.35 4.75
CA MET A 44 10.00 12.04 3.63
C MET A 44 10.06 13.21 2.65
N PHE A 45 8.92 13.87 2.37
CA PHE A 45 8.88 15.03 1.50
C PHE A 45 9.68 16.20 2.09
N ASP A 46 9.45 16.52 3.38
CA ASP A 46 10.22 17.55 4.08
C ASP A 46 11.72 17.27 4.08
N ALA A 47 12.10 16.01 4.30
CA ALA A 47 13.50 15.56 4.29
C ALA A 47 14.14 15.62 2.89
N ALA A 48 13.36 15.36 1.83
CA ALA A 48 13.81 15.51 0.45
C ALA A 48 14.11 16.97 0.10
N ILE A 49 13.21 17.90 0.45
CA ILE A 49 13.39 19.34 0.25
C ILE A 49 14.62 19.83 1.00
N LYS A 50 14.84 19.36 2.24
CA LYS A 50 16.02 19.66 3.05
C LYS A 50 17.30 18.96 2.58
N LYS A 51 17.25 18.12 1.55
CA LYS A 51 18.37 17.30 1.07
C LYS A 51 18.90 16.25 2.06
N GLU A 52 18.12 15.92 3.08
CA GLU A 52 18.42 14.87 4.06
C GLU A 52 18.18 13.48 3.45
N ILE A 53 17.22 13.35 2.53
CA ILE A 53 17.01 12.20 1.66
C ILE A 53 17.41 12.58 0.23
N LYS A 54 18.18 11.71 -0.41
CA LYS A 54 18.70 11.92 -1.77
C LYS A 54 18.00 11.08 -2.82
N GLY A 55 17.41 9.95 -2.43
CA GLY A 55 16.70 9.06 -3.32
C GLY A 55 15.44 8.49 -2.71
N ILE A 56 14.41 8.32 -3.54
CA ILE A 56 13.15 7.64 -3.18
C ILE A 56 12.80 6.66 -4.30
N TRP A 57 12.33 5.48 -3.90
CA TRP A 57 11.71 4.51 -4.79
C TRP A 57 10.24 4.39 -4.48
N ILE A 58 9.39 4.73 -5.44
CA ILE A 58 7.93 4.69 -5.34
C ILE A 58 7.42 3.49 -6.14
N ILE A 59 6.56 2.69 -5.53
CA ILE A 59 6.02 1.48 -6.14
C ILE A 59 4.49 1.56 -6.15
N GLY A 60 3.89 1.64 -7.35
CA GLY A 60 2.46 1.55 -7.56
C GLY A 60 1.63 2.66 -6.92
N GLU A 61 2.17 3.87 -6.85
CA GLU A 61 1.50 5.03 -6.23
C GLU A 61 1.74 6.31 -7.03
N ASP A 62 0.66 7.01 -7.39
CA ASP A 62 0.73 8.32 -8.04
C ASP A 62 0.58 9.44 -6.99
N ILE A 63 1.63 9.65 -6.19
CA ILE A 63 1.63 10.55 -5.03
C ILE A 63 1.36 12.00 -5.41
N VAL A 64 1.71 12.44 -6.62
CA VAL A 64 1.41 13.80 -7.10
C VAL A 64 -0.09 14.04 -7.19
N GLN A 65 -0.88 12.99 -7.50
CA GLN A 65 -2.34 13.10 -7.58
C GLN A 65 -3.05 12.71 -6.27
N THR A 66 -2.43 11.88 -5.43
CA THR A 66 -3.11 11.33 -4.25
C THR A 66 -2.83 12.11 -2.97
N ASP A 67 -1.72 12.85 -2.91
CA ASP A 67 -1.42 13.69 -1.75
C ASP A 67 -2.19 15.03 -1.83
N PRO A 68 -2.78 15.50 -0.74
CA PRO A 68 -3.55 16.74 -0.73
C PRO A 68 -2.73 18.00 -1.04
N ASN A 69 -1.42 17.98 -0.83
CA ASN A 69 -0.52 19.09 -1.16
C ASN A 69 0.41 18.74 -2.33
N SER A 70 -0.15 18.62 -3.53
CA SER A 70 0.59 18.20 -4.73
C SER A 70 1.76 19.16 -5.09
N ALA A 71 1.65 20.44 -4.81
CA ALA A 71 2.75 21.40 -5.04
C ALA A 71 3.97 21.06 -4.18
N HIS A 72 3.77 20.77 -2.90
CA HIS A 72 4.82 20.31 -1.98
C HIS A 72 5.43 18.99 -2.39
N VAL A 73 4.60 18.04 -2.88
CA VAL A 73 5.10 16.77 -3.41
C VAL A 73 5.98 16.98 -4.63
N VAL A 74 5.56 17.81 -5.58
CA VAL A 74 6.35 18.12 -6.79
C VAL A 74 7.68 18.76 -6.41
N GLU A 75 7.70 19.71 -5.48
CA GLU A 75 8.92 20.31 -4.95
C GLU A 75 9.84 19.26 -4.34
N ALA A 76 9.30 18.37 -3.50
CA ALA A 76 10.06 17.31 -2.87
C ALA A 76 10.66 16.34 -3.92
N MET A 77 9.88 15.91 -4.91
CA MET A 77 10.36 15.01 -5.96
C MET A 77 11.47 15.65 -6.80
N ASN A 78 11.31 16.92 -7.19
CA ASN A 78 12.33 17.66 -7.93
C ASN A 78 13.59 17.95 -7.10
N SER A 79 13.51 17.83 -5.79
CA SER A 79 14.66 18.02 -4.89
C SER A 79 15.56 16.79 -4.77
N LEU A 80 15.12 15.63 -5.23
CA LEU A 80 15.86 14.38 -5.15
C LEU A 80 16.98 14.28 -6.19
N GLU A 81 18.08 13.58 -5.85
CA GLU A 81 19.13 13.19 -6.79
C GLU A 81 18.70 11.97 -7.61
N LEU A 82 17.86 11.11 -7.04
CA LEU A 82 17.34 9.90 -7.67
C LEU A 82 15.89 9.66 -7.30
N LEU A 83 15.00 9.71 -8.28
CA LEU A 83 13.62 9.27 -8.15
C LEU A 83 13.38 8.06 -9.03
N VAL A 84 13.14 6.90 -8.41
CA VAL A 84 12.76 5.67 -9.12
C VAL A 84 11.25 5.50 -8.94
N VAL A 85 10.52 5.32 -10.04
CA VAL A 85 9.09 5.05 -10.01
C VAL A 85 8.81 3.74 -10.73
N GLN A 86 8.26 2.79 -9.99
CA GLN A 86 7.81 1.50 -10.52
C GLN A 86 6.28 1.57 -10.67
N GLU A 87 5.80 1.56 -11.91
CA GLU A 87 4.41 1.84 -12.20
C GLU A 87 3.96 1.13 -13.49
N ILE A 88 2.64 0.90 -13.61
CA ILE A 88 2.02 0.32 -14.82
C ILE A 88 1.57 1.40 -15.82
N PHE A 89 1.46 2.64 -15.38
CA PHE A 89 1.11 3.79 -16.23
C PHE A 89 2.17 4.88 -16.13
N MET A 90 2.29 5.70 -17.17
CA MET A 90 3.05 6.95 -17.09
C MET A 90 2.19 7.98 -16.31
N SER A 91 2.22 7.85 -14.97
CA SER A 91 1.52 8.69 -14.02
C SER A 91 2.16 10.08 -13.90
N GLU A 92 1.52 11.03 -13.23
CA GLU A 92 2.12 12.36 -12.99
C GLU A 92 3.40 12.24 -12.16
N THR A 93 3.43 11.31 -11.20
CA THR A 93 4.64 10.99 -10.45
C THR A 93 5.74 10.39 -11.33
N ALA A 94 5.36 9.46 -12.23
CA ALA A 94 6.31 8.83 -13.15
C ALA A 94 6.95 9.81 -14.13
N LYS A 95 6.25 10.88 -14.50
CA LYS A 95 6.80 11.96 -15.35
C LYS A 95 7.94 12.73 -14.70
N LEU A 96 8.03 12.75 -13.38
CA LEU A 96 9.11 13.40 -12.62
C LEU A 96 10.29 12.46 -12.36
N ALA A 97 10.14 11.16 -12.65
CA ALA A 97 11.12 10.15 -12.29
C ALA A 97 12.46 10.30 -13.04
N THR A 98 13.56 10.04 -12.32
CA THR A 98 14.87 9.83 -12.93
C THR A 98 14.90 8.51 -13.70
N VAL A 99 14.23 7.48 -13.15
CA VAL A 99 14.12 6.14 -13.74
C VAL A 99 12.71 5.63 -13.56
N VAL A 100 12.09 5.15 -14.64
CA VAL A 100 10.81 4.44 -14.59
C VAL A 100 11.07 2.95 -14.80
N LEU A 101 10.54 2.12 -13.89
CA LEU A 101 10.56 0.66 -13.98
C LEU A 101 9.14 0.17 -14.34
N PRO A 102 8.91 -0.29 -15.58
CA PRO A 102 7.58 -0.71 -16.01
C PRO A 102 7.14 -2.00 -15.29
N GLY A 103 6.11 -1.89 -14.46
CA GLY A 103 5.48 -3.01 -13.78
C GLY A 103 4.45 -3.72 -14.66
N THR A 104 3.89 -4.83 -14.16
CA THR A 104 2.81 -5.58 -14.81
C THR A 104 1.50 -5.42 -14.03
N THR A 105 0.39 -5.56 -14.75
CA THR A 105 -0.93 -5.66 -14.13
C THR A 105 -1.12 -7.01 -13.41
N PHE A 106 -2.20 -7.14 -12.64
CA PHE A 106 -2.51 -8.41 -11.96
C PHE A 106 -2.88 -9.53 -12.95
N LEU A 107 -3.27 -9.22 -14.18
CA LEU A 107 -3.57 -10.21 -15.22
C LEU A 107 -2.30 -10.86 -15.80
N GLU A 108 -1.15 -10.23 -15.62
CA GLU A 108 0.13 -10.58 -16.23
C GLU A 108 1.09 -11.27 -15.25
N LYS A 109 0.66 -11.53 -14.01
CA LYS A 109 1.50 -12.13 -12.96
C LYS A 109 0.76 -13.17 -12.12
N ASP A 110 1.53 -14.05 -11.50
CA ASP A 110 1.04 -15.00 -10.49
C ASP A 110 1.31 -14.46 -9.09
N GLY A 111 0.51 -14.89 -8.11
CA GLY A 111 0.69 -14.53 -6.71
C GLY A 111 -0.60 -14.65 -5.90
N THR A 112 -0.72 -13.80 -4.90
CA THR A 112 -1.91 -13.71 -4.05
C THR A 112 -2.32 -12.27 -3.82
N PHE A 113 -3.64 -12.04 -3.67
CA PHE A 113 -4.20 -10.79 -3.17
C PHE A 113 -4.97 -11.05 -1.89
N THR A 114 -4.94 -10.08 -0.99
CA THR A 114 -5.79 -10.06 0.20
C THR A 114 -6.87 -9.00 0.01
N ASN A 115 -8.13 -9.40 0.13
CA ASN A 115 -9.26 -8.48 0.03
C ASN A 115 -9.62 -7.84 1.39
N THR A 116 -10.61 -6.95 1.40
CA THR A 116 -11.04 -6.21 2.60
C THR A 116 -11.63 -7.08 3.70
N GLU A 117 -12.07 -8.31 3.39
CA GLU A 117 -12.51 -9.30 4.38
C GLU A 117 -11.37 -10.18 4.90
N ARG A 118 -10.11 -9.80 4.67
CA ARG A 118 -8.92 -10.55 5.07
C ARG A 118 -8.74 -11.88 4.32
N ARG A 119 -9.36 -12.04 3.18
CA ARG A 119 -9.28 -13.25 2.39
C ARG A 119 -8.09 -13.20 1.46
N VAL A 120 -7.14 -14.11 1.67
CA VAL A 120 -6.01 -14.34 0.75
C VAL A 120 -6.48 -15.23 -0.38
N GLN A 121 -6.36 -14.74 -1.61
CA GLN A 121 -6.86 -15.39 -2.81
C GLN A 121 -5.74 -15.55 -3.84
N ARG A 122 -5.76 -16.64 -4.58
CA ARG A 122 -4.83 -16.86 -5.69
C ARG A 122 -5.09 -15.92 -6.84
N VAL A 123 -4.02 -15.40 -7.37
CA VAL A 123 -3.98 -14.73 -8.67
C VAL A 123 -3.18 -15.60 -9.62
N ASN A 124 -3.78 -15.95 -10.75
CA ASN A 124 -3.10 -16.69 -11.81
C ASN A 124 -2.98 -15.79 -13.03
N ARG A 125 -1.82 -15.82 -13.63
CA ARG A 125 -1.56 -15.08 -14.86
C ARG A 125 -2.53 -15.52 -15.96
N ALA A 126 -3.26 -14.56 -16.52
CA ALA A 126 -4.22 -14.78 -17.59
C ALA A 126 -3.64 -14.45 -18.97
N VAL A 127 -2.71 -13.49 -19.04
CA VAL A 127 -2.07 -13.04 -20.28
C VAL A 127 -0.55 -12.90 -20.07
N PRO A 128 0.25 -13.02 -21.12
CA PRO A 128 1.69 -12.76 -21.01
C PRO A 128 1.94 -11.28 -20.67
N PRO A 129 3.03 -10.97 -19.93
CA PRO A 129 3.45 -9.59 -19.71
C PRO A 129 3.72 -8.86 -21.03
N LEU A 130 3.42 -7.57 -21.06
CA LEU A 130 3.80 -6.72 -22.19
C LEU A 130 5.34 -6.68 -22.35
N PRO A 131 5.85 -6.62 -23.58
CA PRO A 131 7.29 -6.50 -23.81
C PRO A 131 7.90 -5.32 -23.06
N GLY A 132 8.99 -5.57 -22.33
CA GLY A 132 9.69 -4.56 -21.55
C GLY A 132 9.14 -4.34 -20.13
N THR A 133 8.07 -5.03 -19.73
CA THR A 133 7.55 -4.99 -18.37
C THR A 133 7.98 -6.22 -17.56
N LYS A 134 7.99 -6.08 -16.22
CA LYS A 134 8.27 -7.20 -15.30
C LYS A 134 7.31 -7.17 -14.12
N PRO A 135 6.91 -8.33 -13.57
CA PRO A 135 6.21 -8.39 -12.29
C PRO A 135 6.99 -7.69 -11.17
N ASP A 136 6.26 -7.03 -10.27
CA ASP A 136 6.88 -6.22 -9.19
C ASP A 136 7.88 -7.03 -8.35
N GLY A 137 7.54 -8.27 -8.01
CA GLY A 137 8.44 -9.14 -7.25
C GLY A 137 9.74 -9.44 -8.01
N VAL A 138 9.68 -9.60 -9.35
CA VAL A 138 10.88 -9.78 -10.19
C VAL A 138 11.74 -8.54 -10.15
N ILE A 139 11.14 -7.35 -10.29
CA ILE A 139 11.89 -6.07 -10.25
C ILE A 139 12.61 -5.91 -8.91
N VAL A 140 11.91 -6.20 -7.80
CA VAL A 140 12.49 -6.11 -6.45
C VAL A 140 13.62 -7.12 -6.27
N THR A 141 13.44 -8.37 -6.69
CA THR A 141 14.46 -9.42 -6.58
C THR A 141 15.68 -9.09 -7.45
N ASP A 142 15.47 -8.65 -8.68
CA ASP A 142 16.56 -8.20 -9.57
C ASP A 142 17.37 -7.06 -8.91
N MET A 143 16.70 -6.13 -8.25
CA MET A 143 17.37 -5.04 -7.54
C MET A 143 18.17 -5.55 -6.34
N MET A 144 17.61 -6.45 -5.55
CA MET A 144 18.31 -7.08 -4.41
C MET A 144 19.60 -7.77 -4.89
N GLN A 145 19.51 -8.59 -5.94
CA GLN A 145 20.68 -9.27 -6.54
C GLN A 145 21.73 -8.29 -7.02
N LYS A 146 21.33 -7.20 -7.70
CA LYS A 146 22.25 -6.13 -8.17
C LYS A 146 22.91 -5.36 -7.03
N LEU A 147 22.25 -5.25 -5.88
CA LEU A 147 22.80 -4.64 -4.66
C LEU A 147 23.68 -5.61 -3.85
N GLY A 148 23.88 -6.83 -4.34
CA GLY A 148 24.78 -7.81 -3.72
C GLY A 148 24.11 -8.73 -2.70
N PHE A 149 22.78 -8.69 -2.56
CA PHE A 149 22.05 -9.67 -1.78
C PHE A 149 21.87 -10.95 -2.58
N ASN A 150 22.36 -12.06 -2.05
CA ASN A 150 22.24 -13.38 -2.69
C ASN A 150 20.81 -13.91 -2.50
N GLN A 151 19.95 -13.60 -3.44
CA GLN A 151 18.54 -14.06 -3.46
C GLN A 151 18.32 -14.98 -4.67
N PRO A 152 17.50 -16.05 -4.53
CA PRO A 152 17.03 -16.81 -5.69
C PRO A 152 16.16 -15.94 -6.60
N ASP A 153 15.94 -16.38 -7.81
CA ASP A 153 14.98 -15.75 -8.70
C ASP A 153 13.58 -15.71 -8.08
N TYR A 154 12.82 -14.69 -8.41
CA TYR A 154 11.49 -14.49 -7.84
C TYR A 154 10.56 -15.65 -8.14
N ASP A 155 9.99 -16.21 -7.10
CA ASP A 155 8.90 -17.20 -7.13
C ASP A 155 7.82 -16.80 -6.11
N ALA A 156 6.61 -16.54 -6.60
CA ALA A 156 5.51 -16.06 -5.76
C ALA A 156 5.09 -17.07 -4.68
N ASP A 157 5.23 -18.38 -4.95
CA ASP A 157 4.86 -19.41 -3.99
C ASP A 157 5.91 -19.57 -2.89
N GLN A 158 7.20 -19.41 -3.22
CA GLN A 158 8.27 -19.38 -2.24
C GLN A 158 8.15 -18.16 -1.33
N VAL A 159 7.82 -16.99 -1.89
CA VAL A 159 7.56 -15.77 -1.10
C VAL A 159 6.35 -15.96 -0.19
N LEU A 160 5.26 -16.58 -0.67
CA LEU A 160 4.10 -16.90 0.17
C LEU A 160 4.48 -17.83 1.33
N ALA A 161 5.29 -18.85 1.06
CA ALA A 161 5.78 -19.77 2.09
C ALA A 161 6.66 -19.05 3.13
N GLU A 162 7.52 -18.14 2.70
CA GLU A 162 8.33 -17.30 3.59
C GLU A 162 7.45 -16.39 4.46
N ILE A 163 6.44 -15.75 3.90
CA ILE A 163 5.47 -14.95 4.65
C ILE A 163 4.75 -15.82 5.69
N ALA A 164 4.32 -17.02 5.31
CA ALA A 164 3.63 -17.95 6.23
C ALA A 164 4.53 -18.42 7.37
N ASP A 165 5.84 -18.54 7.14
CA ASP A 165 6.81 -18.90 8.18
C ASP A 165 7.09 -17.72 9.16
N ILE A 166 7.11 -16.50 8.67
CA ILE A 166 7.42 -15.30 9.46
C ILE A 166 6.20 -14.75 10.19
N VAL A 167 5.02 -14.79 9.56
CA VAL A 167 3.81 -14.11 10.04
C VAL A 167 2.86 -15.12 10.68
N PRO A 168 2.70 -15.12 12.02
CA PRO A 168 1.97 -16.15 12.75
C PRO A 168 0.52 -16.36 12.26
N PHE A 169 -0.18 -15.30 11.89
CA PHE A 169 -1.56 -15.41 11.41
C PHE A 169 -1.69 -15.87 9.94
N PHE A 170 -0.56 -16.04 9.23
CA PHE A 170 -0.49 -16.66 7.90
C PHE A 170 -0.02 -18.11 7.91
N LYS A 171 0.34 -18.65 9.07
CA LYS A 171 1.06 -19.92 9.21
C LYS A 171 0.41 -21.12 8.53
N GLY A 172 -0.90 -21.14 8.42
CA GLY A 172 -1.65 -22.19 7.71
C GLY A 172 -1.88 -21.93 6.22
N ILE A 173 -1.44 -20.79 5.69
CA ILE A 173 -1.67 -20.44 4.29
C ILE A 173 -0.59 -21.10 3.42
N THR A 174 -1.03 -22.00 2.54
CA THR A 174 -0.20 -22.54 1.45
C THR A 174 -0.94 -22.38 0.14
N ARG A 175 -0.21 -22.43 -0.97
CA ARG A 175 -0.82 -22.31 -2.30
C ARG A 175 -1.93 -23.34 -2.53
N GLU A 176 -1.71 -24.58 -2.10
CA GLU A 176 -2.67 -25.67 -2.26
C GLU A 176 -3.94 -25.43 -1.45
N ARG A 177 -3.79 -24.97 -0.20
CA ARG A 177 -4.91 -24.71 0.70
C ARG A 177 -5.77 -23.51 0.30
N LEU A 178 -5.23 -22.55 -0.43
CA LEU A 178 -6.01 -21.42 -0.94
C LEU A 178 -7.15 -21.86 -1.85
N GLY A 179 -6.99 -22.98 -2.60
CA GLY A 179 -8.02 -23.48 -3.48
C GLY A 179 -8.59 -22.40 -4.42
N LYS A 180 -9.91 -22.47 -4.68
CA LYS A 180 -10.62 -21.50 -5.53
C LYS A 180 -11.16 -20.27 -4.75
N LEU A 181 -11.46 -20.45 -3.48
CA LEU A 181 -12.14 -19.42 -2.67
C LEU A 181 -11.19 -18.59 -1.82
N GLY A 182 -9.96 -19.04 -1.61
CA GLY A 182 -9.02 -18.43 -0.68
C GLY A 182 -9.33 -18.74 0.78
N LEU A 183 -8.50 -18.20 1.69
CA LEU A 183 -8.59 -18.38 3.14
C LEU A 183 -8.58 -17.02 3.85
N GLN A 184 -9.42 -16.86 4.86
CA GLN A 184 -9.44 -15.66 5.69
C GLN A 184 -8.48 -15.79 6.87
N TRP A 185 -7.47 -14.91 6.92
CA TRP A 185 -6.53 -14.92 8.04
C TRP A 185 -7.16 -14.32 9.33
N PRO A 186 -6.72 -14.74 10.53
CA PRO A 186 -5.71 -15.74 10.86
C PRO A 186 -6.06 -17.15 10.37
N VAL A 187 -5.05 -17.85 9.82
CA VAL A 187 -5.19 -19.25 9.41
C VAL A 187 -4.29 -20.10 10.30
N LYS A 188 -4.88 -21.08 10.97
CA LYS A 188 -4.16 -21.99 11.86
C LYS A 188 -3.25 -22.93 11.05
N GLU A 189 -2.28 -23.56 11.71
CA GLU A 189 -1.35 -24.52 11.07
C GLU A 189 -2.06 -25.66 10.34
N ASP A 190 -3.21 -26.09 10.84
CA ASP A 190 -4.04 -27.13 10.22
C ASP A 190 -4.79 -26.66 8.96
N GLY A 191 -4.73 -25.34 8.66
CA GLY A 191 -5.42 -24.73 7.53
C GLY A 191 -6.82 -24.19 7.86
N THR A 192 -7.26 -24.26 9.10
CA THR A 192 -8.54 -23.68 9.54
C THR A 192 -8.47 -22.16 9.46
N ASP A 193 -9.36 -21.56 8.66
CA ASP A 193 -9.47 -20.11 8.51
C ASP A 193 -10.39 -19.48 9.55
N THR A 194 -10.28 -18.16 9.73
CA THR A 194 -11.04 -17.39 10.73
C THR A 194 -12.01 -16.44 10.04
N LYS A 195 -13.27 -16.84 9.93
CA LYS A 195 -14.32 -16.04 9.28
C LYS A 195 -14.72 -14.82 10.11
N ILE A 196 -14.84 -14.97 11.41
CA ILE A 196 -15.22 -13.91 12.34
C ILE A 196 -14.11 -13.76 13.38
N LEU A 197 -13.59 -12.54 13.53
CA LEU A 197 -12.59 -12.21 14.56
C LEU A 197 -13.24 -12.04 15.93
N HIS A 198 -12.45 -12.30 16.99
CA HIS A 198 -12.83 -11.99 18.37
C HIS A 198 -14.15 -12.62 18.82
N THR A 199 -14.40 -13.88 18.44
CA THR A 199 -15.61 -14.63 18.84
C THR A 199 -15.64 -14.95 20.33
N GLU A 200 -14.47 -15.12 20.96
CA GLU A 200 -14.36 -15.48 22.38
C GLU A 200 -14.03 -14.26 23.22
N GLU A 201 -12.99 -13.53 22.85
CA GLU A 201 -12.54 -12.35 23.57
C GLU A 201 -11.87 -11.32 22.65
N PHE A 202 -11.83 -10.08 23.09
CA PHE A 202 -11.00 -9.04 22.46
C PHE A 202 -9.60 -9.06 23.06
N LYS A 203 -8.58 -8.91 22.23
CA LYS A 203 -7.17 -8.92 22.64
C LYS A 203 -6.85 -7.97 23.80
N LEU A 204 -7.52 -6.85 23.88
CA LEU A 204 -7.35 -5.84 24.94
C LEU A 204 -8.43 -5.93 26.05
N GLY A 205 -9.23 -6.99 26.08
CA GLY A 205 -10.36 -7.13 26.99
C GLY A 205 -11.53 -6.21 26.63
N LYS A 206 -12.29 -5.76 27.62
CA LYS A 206 -13.45 -4.88 27.39
C LYS A 206 -13.05 -3.55 26.77
N GLY A 207 -13.87 -3.06 25.84
CA GLY A 207 -13.70 -1.75 25.23
C GLY A 207 -13.65 -0.62 26.25
N ARG A 208 -12.78 0.36 26.04
CA ARG A 208 -12.68 1.55 26.87
C ARG A 208 -13.50 2.66 26.23
N LEU A 209 -14.53 3.10 26.90
CA LEU A 209 -15.29 4.26 26.50
C LEU A 209 -14.50 5.53 26.86
N LYS A 210 -14.40 6.46 25.91
CA LYS A 210 -13.82 7.78 26.12
C LYS A 210 -14.82 8.82 25.66
N SER A 211 -15.08 9.81 26.51
CA SER A 211 -15.77 11.02 26.10
C SER A 211 -14.78 11.98 25.46
N PHE A 212 -15.24 12.74 24.50
CA PHE A 212 -14.50 13.87 23.93
C PHE A 212 -15.51 14.97 23.59
N ASP A 213 -15.08 16.21 23.78
CA ASP A 213 -15.87 17.36 23.39
C ASP A 213 -15.74 17.57 21.88
N TRP A 214 -16.86 17.94 21.26
CA TRP A 214 -16.82 18.34 19.86
C TRP A 214 -15.98 19.62 19.71
N LYS A 215 -15.12 19.61 18.71
CA LYS A 215 -14.33 20.79 18.30
C LYS A 215 -14.55 21.01 16.82
N GLU A 216 -14.81 22.25 16.47
CA GLU A 216 -14.87 22.62 15.06
C GLU A 216 -13.50 22.44 14.41
N SER A 217 -13.50 22.04 13.13
CA SER A 217 -12.26 21.87 12.37
C SER A 217 -11.55 23.21 12.23
N THR A 218 -10.27 23.26 12.61
CA THR A 218 -9.44 24.46 12.44
C THR A 218 -9.28 24.85 10.96
N GLU A 219 -9.40 23.89 10.06
CA GLU A 219 -9.39 24.12 8.62
C GLU A 219 -10.60 24.97 8.19
N ILE A 220 -11.78 24.70 8.73
CA ILE A 220 -12.98 25.49 8.48
C ILE A 220 -12.87 26.87 9.15
N THR A 221 -12.59 26.90 10.44
CA THR A 221 -12.58 28.16 11.24
C THR A 221 -11.53 29.15 10.78
N ASN A 222 -10.34 28.67 10.40
CA ASN A 222 -9.24 29.54 9.99
C ASN A 222 -9.39 30.09 8.57
N ASN A 223 -10.12 29.41 7.71
CA ASN A 223 -10.19 29.73 6.28
C ASN A 223 -11.58 30.20 5.82
N GLN A 224 -12.58 30.24 6.69
CA GLN A 224 -13.98 30.52 6.33
C GLN A 224 -14.14 31.89 5.65
N LYS A 225 -13.29 32.86 5.93
CA LYS A 225 -13.34 34.19 5.31
C LYS A 225 -12.96 34.15 3.83
N ASP A 226 -11.94 33.37 3.51
CA ASP A 226 -11.40 33.28 2.14
C ASP A 226 -12.05 32.17 1.32
N TYR A 227 -12.52 31.14 2.03
CA TYR A 227 -13.19 29.95 1.47
C TYR A 227 -14.51 29.69 2.20
N PRO A 228 -15.59 30.42 1.85
CA PRO A 228 -16.88 30.33 2.56
C PRO A 228 -17.67 29.05 2.27
N LEU A 229 -17.29 28.30 1.22
CA LEU A 229 -17.94 27.07 0.85
C LEU A 229 -17.18 25.86 1.39
N ILE A 230 -17.91 24.86 1.86
CA ILE A 230 -17.34 23.59 2.34
C ILE A 230 -17.41 22.59 1.19
N LEU A 231 -16.23 22.16 0.70
CA LEU A 231 -16.13 21.03 -0.21
C LEU A 231 -16.25 19.73 0.58
N THR A 232 -17.23 18.91 0.24
CA THR A 232 -17.35 17.55 0.75
C THR A 232 -17.09 16.55 -0.38
N THR A 233 -16.46 15.43 -0.05
CA THR A 233 -16.25 14.33 -0.99
C THR A 233 -16.99 13.10 -0.50
N SER A 234 -17.51 12.32 -1.42
CA SER A 234 -18.16 11.05 -1.12
C SER A 234 -17.52 9.91 -1.93
N ARG A 235 -17.76 8.69 -1.45
CA ARG A 235 -17.24 7.50 -2.12
C ARG A 235 -18.07 7.16 -3.35
N VAL A 236 -17.40 6.94 -4.46
CA VAL A 236 -17.98 6.41 -5.69
C VAL A 236 -17.60 4.94 -5.80
N LEU A 237 -18.59 4.06 -5.91
CA LEU A 237 -18.38 2.60 -5.87
C LEU A 237 -17.55 2.05 -7.04
N GLN A 238 -17.59 2.72 -8.19
CA GLN A 238 -16.85 2.34 -9.38
C GLN A 238 -15.36 2.64 -9.28
N HIS A 239 -14.96 3.50 -8.34
CA HIS A 239 -13.58 3.93 -8.20
C HIS A 239 -12.96 3.43 -6.90
N TYR A 240 -11.70 2.98 -7.00
CA TYR A 240 -10.92 2.55 -5.87
C TYR A 240 -10.02 3.69 -5.37
N ASN A 241 -10.14 4.03 -4.09
CA ASN A 241 -9.40 5.12 -3.44
C ASN A 241 -9.46 6.43 -4.25
N ALA A 242 -8.31 6.99 -4.61
CA ALA A 242 -8.16 8.22 -5.42
C ALA A 242 -8.42 8.01 -6.92
N ALA A 243 -8.79 6.78 -7.32
CA ALA A 243 -9.14 6.42 -8.69
C ALA A 243 -8.02 6.60 -9.73
N THR A 244 -6.77 6.69 -9.32
CA THR A 244 -5.62 6.89 -10.23
C THR A 244 -5.47 5.78 -11.28
N MET A 245 -5.92 4.57 -10.96
CA MET A 245 -5.96 3.45 -11.89
C MET A 245 -7.32 3.33 -12.60
N THR A 246 -8.43 3.36 -11.86
CA THR A 246 -9.76 3.10 -12.41
C THR A 246 -10.25 4.19 -13.36
N ARG A 247 -9.85 5.45 -13.18
CA ARG A 247 -10.13 6.54 -14.12
C ARG A 247 -9.39 6.45 -15.46
N ARG A 248 -8.41 5.57 -15.57
CA ARG A 248 -7.72 5.26 -16.84
C ARG A 248 -8.43 4.19 -17.67
N THR A 249 -9.56 3.68 -17.15
CA THR A 249 -10.41 2.68 -17.83
C THR A 249 -11.65 3.39 -18.38
N ASN A 250 -11.78 3.46 -19.71
CA ASN A 250 -12.83 4.23 -20.37
C ASN A 250 -14.25 3.83 -19.92
N ASN A 251 -14.49 2.54 -19.67
CA ASN A 251 -15.82 2.03 -19.30
C ASN A 251 -16.29 2.46 -17.91
N ILE A 252 -15.38 2.86 -17.03
CA ILE A 252 -15.69 3.27 -15.65
C ILE A 252 -15.21 4.68 -15.33
N ASN A 253 -14.76 5.44 -16.32
CA ASN A 253 -14.40 6.85 -16.17
C ASN A 253 -15.66 7.71 -16.14
N ILE A 254 -16.38 7.64 -15.03
CA ILE A 254 -17.60 8.39 -14.79
C ILE A 254 -17.22 9.78 -14.26
N CYS A 255 -17.85 10.82 -14.78
CA CYS A 255 -17.67 12.17 -14.27
C CYS A 255 -18.23 12.28 -12.84
N LEU A 256 -17.36 12.57 -11.88
CA LEU A 256 -17.75 12.71 -10.46
C LEU A 256 -18.68 13.92 -10.23
N LEU A 257 -18.54 14.96 -11.03
CA LEU A 257 -19.39 16.16 -10.96
C LEU A 257 -20.80 15.88 -11.47
N TYR A 258 -20.97 14.91 -12.36
CA TYR A 258 -22.27 14.53 -12.87
C TYR A 258 -23.19 13.96 -11.78
N THR A 259 -22.62 13.30 -10.77
CA THR A 259 -23.38 12.75 -9.63
C THR A 259 -23.76 13.80 -8.59
N SER A 260 -23.08 14.94 -8.58
CA SER A 260 -23.39 16.08 -7.69
C SER A 260 -24.30 17.12 -8.35
N ASP A 261 -24.48 17.03 -9.67
CA ASP A 261 -25.30 17.93 -10.45
C ASP A 261 -26.80 17.57 -10.43
N ALA A 262 -27.16 16.53 -9.70
CA ALA A 262 -28.57 16.20 -9.46
C ALA A 262 -29.36 17.34 -8.75
N ALA A 263 -28.67 18.27 -8.12
CA ALA A 263 -29.28 19.46 -7.54
C ALA A 263 -29.76 20.46 -8.60
N ASP A 264 -29.17 20.47 -9.79
CA ASP A 264 -29.61 21.33 -10.90
C ASP A 264 -30.90 20.84 -11.57
N ASP A 265 -31.22 19.57 -11.45
CA ASP A 265 -32.45 19.01 -12.01
C ASP A 265 -33.68 19.40 -11.16
N ASP A 266 -33.51 19.77 -9.91
CA ASP A 266 -34.60 20.26 -9.04
C ASP A 266 -34.92 21.75 -9.28
N VAL A 267 -34.16 22.45 -10.10
CA VAL A 267 -34.34 23.87 -10.40
C VAL A 267 -34.98 24.09 -11.80
N ARG A 268 -35.33 23.03 -12.49
CA ARG A 268 -35.95 23.10 -13.81
C ARG A 268 -37.45 22.89 -13.79
#